data_397c84c025bf88f766e3159af99bb811
#
_entry.id   397c84c025bf88f766e3159af99bb811
#
_cell.length_a   1.000
_cell.length_b   1.000
_cell.length_c   1.000
_cell.angle_alpha   90.00
_cell.angle_beta   90.00
_cell.angle_gamma   90.00
#
_symmetry.space_group_name_H-M   'P 1'
#
loop_
_entity.id
_entity.type
_entity.pdbx_description
1 polymer ?
#
loop_
_entity_poly.entity_id
_entity_poly.type
_entity_poly.pdbx_seq_one_letter_code
_entity_poly.pdbx_strand_id
1 'polypeptide(L)'
;MLTKDLMEKTIRDYFDACNTGSSEAVQAYFTEDGTHYFPEGSPFGVLKGSVAIGDCWAKCVAEIGSFWTVDNFVGDPQTGKAVIEWTHFKKKIGQVLRGDEWYQFTPDGKIQEIRAYYASPTHPGVVEHKIGGFDYAGRGYPLDIEKK
;
A
#
# COMPACT_ATOMS: atom_id res chain seq x y z
N MET A 1 -20.49 12.40 2.76
CA MET A 1 -20.90 10.99 2.97
C MET A 1 -19.85 10.08 2.33
N LEU A 2 -19.39 9.08 3.05
CA LEU A 2 -18.46 8.09 2.51
C LEU A 2 -19.14 7.24 1.43
N THR A 3 -18.50 7.12 0.27
CA THR A 3 -18.97 6.29 -0.84
C THR A 3 -17.86 5.34 -1.27
N LYS A 4 -18.23 4.25 -1.96
CA LYS A 4 -17.25 3.31 -2.51
C LYS A 4 -16.26 4.00 -3.45
N ASP A 5 -16.77 4.87 -4.32
CA ASP A 5 -15.95 5.62 -5.28
C ASP A 5 -14.97 6.58 -4.58
N LEU A 6 -15.43 7.24 -3.50
CA LEU A 6 -14.54 8.09 -2.69
C LEU A 6 -13.44 7.28 -2.02
N MET A 7 -13.78 6.10 -1.47
CA MET A 7 -12.80 5.21 -0.84
C MET A 7 -11.74 4.76 -1.84
N GLU A 8 -12.16 4.28 -3.03
CA GLU A 8 -11.25 3.86 -4.08
C GLU A 8 -10.36 5.00 -4.56
N LYS A 9 -10.96 6.15 -4.84
CA LYS A 9 -10.22 7.34 -5.26
C LYS A 9 -9.20 7.76 -4.22
N THR A 10 -9.59 7.80 -2.95
CA THR A 10 -8.68 8.18 -1.84
C THR A 10 -7.48 7.23 -1.75
N ILE A 11 -7.69 5.92 -1.88
CA ILE A 11 -6.59 4.94 -1.84
C ILE A 11 -5.66 5.11 -3.05
N ARG A 12 -6.21 5.28 -4.26
CA ARG A 12 -5.40 5.47 -5.46
C ARG A 12 -4.60 6.78 -5.41
N ASP A 13 -5.22 7.86 -4.99
CA ASP A 13 -4.55 9.16 -4.81
C ASP A 13 -3.45 9.09 -3.71
N TYR A 14 -3.72 8.34 -2.64
CA TYR A 14 -2.72 8.06 -1.60
C TYR A 14 -1.49 7.31 -2.14
N PHE A 15 -1.70 6.28 -2.96
CA PHE A 15 -0.61 5.56 -3.62
C PHE A 15 0.18 6.45 -4.58
N ASP A 16 -0.50 7.30 -5.34
CA ASP A 16 0.15 8.28 -6.20
C ASP A 16 1.00 9.27 -5.37
N ALA A 17 0.47 9.71 -4.22
CA ALA A 17 1.23 10.54 -3.27
C ALA A 17 2.46 9.82 -2.72
N CYS A 18 2.35 8.54 -2.34
CA CYS A 18 3.50 7.72 -1.93
C CYS A 18 4.59 7.71 -3.02
N ASN A 19 4.19 7.52 -4.26
CA ASN A 19 5.10 7.44 -5.40
C ASN A 19 5.84 8.76 -5.71
N THR A 20 5.33 9.89 -5.23
CA THR A 20 6.03 11.20 -5.34
C THR A 20 7.24 11.31 -4.43
N GLY A 21 7.31 10.52 -3.36
CA GLY A 21 8.33 10.66 -2.32
C GLY A 21 8.13 11.86 -1.38
N SER A 22 6.95 12.50 -1.40
CA SER A 22 6.61 13.63 -0.54
C SER A 22 5.86 13.15 0.71
N SER A 23 6.45 13.34 1.88
CA SER A 23 5.80 13.04 3.16
C SER A 23 4.51 13.85 3.35
N GLU A 24 4.54 15.14 3.04
CA GLU A 24 3.37 16.02 3.19
C GLU A 24 2.20 15.60 2.28
N ALA A 25 2.50 15.18 1.05
CA ALA A 25 1.48 14.69 0.12
C ALA A 25 0.76 13.46 0.67
N VAL A 26 1.50 12.53 1.30
CA VAL A 26 0.96 11.33 1.93
C VAL A 26 0.09 11.66 3.14
N GLN A 27 0.56 12.57 4.00
CA GLN A 27 -0.13 12.94 5.23
C GLN A 27 -1.55 13.45 4.99
N ALA A 28 -1.80 14.10 3.86
CA ALA A 28 -3.09 14.69 3.52
C ALA A 28 -4.25 13.67 3.49
N TYR A 29 -3.96 12.39 3.30
CA TYR A 29 -4.97 11.33 3.21
C TYR A 29 -5.33 10.67 4.53
N PHE A 30 -4.55 10.92 5.58
CA PHE A 30 -4.72 10.31 6.90
C PHE A 30 -5.35 11.24 7.92
N THR A 31 -5.96 10.64 8.95
CA THR A 31 -6.14 11.36 10.21
C THR A 31 -4.78 11.62 10.84
N GLU A 32 -4.67 12.64 11.67
CA GLU A 32 -3.41 13.01 12.34
C GLU A 32 -2.81 11.84 13.13
N ASP A 33 -3.68 11.04 13.77
CA ASP A 33 -3.35 9.86 14.57
C ASP A 33 -3.44 8.54 13.79
N GLY A 34 -3.53 8.59 12.47
CA GLY A 34 -3.63 7.41 11.61
C GLY A 34 -2.51 6.41 11.87
N THR A 35 -2.82 5.13 11.77
CA THR A 35 -1.88 4.04 12.11
C THR A 35 -1.71 3.09 10.94
N HIS A 36 -0.46 2.66 10.71
CA HIS A 36 -0.15 1.65 9.69
C HIS A 36 0.57 0.46 10.32
N TYR A 37 -0.07 -0.70 10.26
CA TYR A 37 0.46 -1.97 10.77
C TYR A 37 1.09 -2.80 9.64
N PHE A 38 2.12 -3.55 10.00
CA PHE A 38 2.83 -4.48 9.13
C PHE A 38 2.94 -5.86 9.79
N PRO A 39 3.29 -6.92 9.04
CA PRO A 39 3.60 -8.22 9.64
C PRO A 39 4.69 -8.09 10.70
N GLU A 40 4.57 -8.86 11.77
CA GLU A 40 5.58 -8.89 12.82
C GLU A 40 6.96 -9.27 12.24
N GLY A 41 7.99 -8.57 12.67
CA GLY A 41 9.34 -8.73 12.13
C GLY A 41 9.65 -7.88 10.90
N SER A 42 8.66 -7.14 10.39
CA SER A 42 8.89 -6.14 9.35
C SER A 42 9.82 -5.02 9.85
N PRO A 43 10.70 -4.47 8.98
CA PRO A 43 11.62 -3.40 9.37
C PRO A 43 10.92 -2.09 9.77
N PHE A 44 9.65 -1.92 9.44
CA PHE A 44 8.92 -0.68 9.71
C PHE A 44 8.29 -0.62 11.11
N GLY A 45 8.04 -1.78 11.74
CA GLY A 45 7.30 -1.84 12.99
C GLY A 45 5.87 -1.34 12.82
N VAL A 46 5.38 -0.57 13.80
CA VAL A 46 4.08 0.13 13.71
C VAL A 46 4.34 1.60 13.48
N LEU A 47 3.75 2.17 12.43
CA LEU A 47 3.82 3.60 12.15
C LEU A 47 2.61 4.29 12.79
N LYS A 48 2.86 5.16 13.75
CA LYS A 48 1.82 5.90 14.49
C LYS A 48 1.84 7.37 14.09
N GLY A 49 0.73 7.82 13.51
CA GLY A 49 0.53 9.18 13.05
C GLY A 49 0.87 9.39 11.58
N SER A 50 0.17 10.36 10.96
CA SER A 50 0.31 10.67 9.55
C SER A 50 1.73 11.10 9.16
N VAL A 51 2.42 11.81 10.05
CA VAL A 51 3.82 12.26 9.82
C VAL A 51 4.76 11.05 9.72
N ALA A 52 4.67 10.11 10.66
CA ALA A 52 5.50 8.90 10.65
C ALA A 52 5.26 8.05 9.38
N ILE A 53 4.01 7.95 8.95
CA ILE A 53 3.63 7.23 7.72
C ILE A 53 4.23 7.93 6.50
N GLY A 54 4.04 9.23 6.36
CA GLY A 54 4.57 10.00 5.25
C GLY A 54 6.10 9.96 5.16
N ASP A 55 6.77 10.12 6.28
CA ASP A 55 8.25 10.07 6.35
C ASP A 55 8.79 8.70 5.98
N CYS A 56 8.12 7.62 6.40
CA CYS A 56 8.51 6.26 6.05
C CYS A 56 8.47 6.03 4.54
N TRP A 57 7.39 6.43 3.87
CA TRP A 57 7.26 6.25 2.42
C TRP A 57 8.21 7.14 1.63
N ALA A 58 8.41 8.38 2.05
CA ALA A 58 9.41 9.28 1.45
C ALA A 58 10.81 8.66 1.52
N LYS A 59 11.19 8.08 2.66
CA LYS A 59 12.45 7.36 2.86
C LYS A 59 12.57 6.15 1.94
N CYS A 60 11.51 5.34 1.82
CA CYS A 60 11.48 4.17 0.92
C CYS A 60 11.71 4.58 -0.55
N VAL A 61 11.08 5.64 -1.02
CA VAL A 61 11.30 6.15 -2.38
C VAL A 61 12.76 6.59 -2.58
N ALA A 62 13.30 7.35 -1.63
CA ALA A 62 14.67 7.87 -1.71
C ALA A 62 15.73 6.76 -1.64
N GLU A 63 15.58 5.80 -0.74
CA GLU A 63 16.62 4.80 -0.43
C GLU A 63 16.56 3.54 -1.30
N ILE A 64 15.36 3.00 -1.53
CA ILE A 64 15.18 1.73 -2.26
C ILE A 64 14.45 1.88 -3.61
N GLY A 65 14.11 3.10 -3.99
CA GLY A 65 13.42 3.37 -5.25
C GLY A 65 12.01 2.79 -5.29
N SER A 66 11.30 2.87 -4.18
CA SER A 66 9.95 2.32 -4.05
C SER A 66 8.97 2.95 -5.02
N PHE A 67 8.15 2.11 -5.61
CA PHE A 67 6.98 2.47 -6.40
C PHE A 67 5.88 1.45 -6.18
N TRP A 68 4.66 1.92 -5.94
CA TRP A 68 3.53 1.05 -5.61
C TRP A 68 2.39 1.20 -6.61
N THR A 69 1.68 0.09 -6.83
CA THR A 69 0.45 0.07 -7.63
C THR A 69 -0.70 -0.54 -6.84
N VAL A 70 -1.91 -0.04 -7.07
CA VAL A 70 -3.16 -0.65 -6.59
C VAL A 70 -3.69 -1.53 -7.70
N ASP A 71 -3.68 -2.84 -7.49
CA ASP A 71 -4.00 -3.82 -8.54
C ASP A 71 -5.45 -4.29 -8.48
N ASN A 72 -6.08 -4.21 -7.31
CA ASN A 72 -7.48 -4.55 -7.10
C ASN A 72 -8.03 -3.82 -5.88
N PHE A 73 -9.35 -3.58 -5.85
CA PHE A 73 -10.03 -2.87 -4.78
C PHE A 73 -11.41 -3.47 -4.49
N VAL A 74 -11.70 -3.64 -3.21
CA VAL A 74 -13.06 -3.91 -2.69
C VAL A 74 -13.32 -3.00 -1.50
N GLY A 75 -14.48 -2.37 -1.44
CA GLY A 75 -14.83 -1.47 -0.34
C GLY A 75 -16.30 -1.51 0.03
N ASP A 76 -16.56 -1.31 1.32
CA ASP A 76 -17.89 -1.19 1.92
C ASP A 76 -18.02 0.14 2.68
N PRO A 77 -18.73 1.13 2.12
CA PRO A 77 -18.90 2.43 2.76
C PRO A 77 -19.75 2.38 4.03
N GLN A 78 -20.57 1.35 4.23
CA GLN A 78 -21.38 1.23 5.44
C GLN A 78 -20.51 0.96 6.68
N THR A 79 -19.49 0.12 6.51
CA THR A 79 -18.54 -0.20 7.59
C THR A 79 -17.29 0.68 7.56
N GLY A 80 -17.08 1.45 6.50
CA GLY A 80 -15.86 2.22 6.28
C GLY A 80 -14.63 1.36 6.00
N LYS A 81 -14.81 0.08 5.63
CA LYS A 81 -13.72 -0.86 5.39
C LYS A 81 -13.45 -1.07 3.91
N ALA A 82 -12.19 -1.16 3.57
CA ALA A 82 -11.76 -1.55 2.22
C ALA A 82 -10.58 -2.51 2.30
N VAL A 83 -10.38 -3.27 1.22
CA VAL A 83 -9.20 -4.10 1.01
C VAL A 83 -8.71 -3.91 -0.42
N ILE A 84 -7.39 -3.90 -0.59
CA ILE A 84 -6.75 -3.85 -1.89
C ILE A 84 -5.72 -4.97 -2.05
N GLU A 85 -5.45 -5.33 -3.30
CA GLU A 85 -4.18 -5.98 -3.66
C GLU A 85 -3.23 -4.90 -4.16
N TRP A 86 -1.97 -4.99 -3.76
CA TRP A 86 -0.93 -4.03 -4.14
C TRP A 86 0.34 -4.73 -4.61
N THR A 87 1.11 -4.02 -5.40
CA THR A 87 2.48 -4.39 -5.77
C THR A 87 3.43 -3.28 -5.34
N HIS A 88 4.55 -3.66 -4.72
CA HIS A 88 5.64 -2.77 -4.34
C HIS A 88 6.89 -3.14 -5.14
N PHE A 89 7.29 -2.25 -6.03
CA PHE A 89 8.54 -2.35 -6.79
C PHE A 89 9.65 -1.62 -6.02
N LYS A 90 10.70 -2.34 -5.67
CA LYS A 90 11.89 -1.80 -5.01
C LYS A 90 13.00 -1.69 -6.06
N LYS A 91 12.93 -0.67 -6.91
CA LYS A 91 13.71 -0.56 -8.15
C LYS A 91 15.22 -0.59 -7.96
N LYS A 92 15.73 0.06 -6.89
CA LYS A 92 17.17 0.15 -6.63
C LYS A 92 17.80 -1.17 -6.18
N ILE A 93 17.00 -2.08 -5.65
CA ILE A 93 17.47 -3.39 -5.17
C ILE A 93 16.90 -4.57 -5.96
N GLY A 94 16.15 -4.29 -7.04
CA GLY A 94 15.63 -5.33 -7.94
C GLY A 94 14.65 -6.30 -7.31
N GLN A 95 13.85 -5.85 -6.33
CA GLN A 95 12.88 -6.69 -5.63
C GLN A 95 11.44 -6.26 -5.94
N VAL A 96 10.55 -7.23 -5.90
CA VAL A 96 9.10 -7.05 -6.00
C VAL A 96 8.43 -7.74 -4.83
N LEU A 97 7.52 -7.05 -4.16
CA LEU A 97 6.70 -7.58 -3.10
C LEU A 97 5.23 -7.37 -3.48
N ARG A 98 4.39 -8.37 -3.22
CA ARG A 98 2.94 -8.27 -3.39
C ARG A 98 2.26 -8.59 -2.08
N GLY A 99 1.08 -8.02 -1.89
CA GLY A 99 0.30 -8.29 -0.71
C GLY A 99 -1.09 -7.71 -0.83
N ASP A 100 -1.78 -7.77 0.28
CA ASP A 100 -3.05 -7.11 0.48
C ASP A 100 -3.01 -6.27 1.75
N GLU A 101 -3.88 -5.28 1.81
CA GLU A 101 -4.03 -4.48 3.01
C GLU A 101 -5.45 -4.02 3.23
N TRP A 102 -5.82 -3.96 4.51
CA TRP A 102 -7.11 -3.52 4.97
C TRP A 102 -7.06 -2.09 5.45
N TYR A 103 -8.08 -1.33 5.07
CA TYR A 103 -8.28 0.07 5.43
C TYR A 103 -9.47 0.23 6.37
N GLN A 104 -9.34 1.17 7.29
CA GLN A 104 -10.47 1.75 8.00
C GLN A 104 -10.54 3.23 7.67
N PHE A 105 -11.68 3.67 7.16
CA PHE A 105 -11.97 5.06 6.85
C PHE A 105 -12.81 5.71 7.94
N THR A 106 -12.60 7.00 8.14
CA THR A 106 -13.54 7.86 8.86
C THR A 106 -14.76 8.17 7.98
N PRO A 107 -15.90 8.61 8.58
CA PRO A 107 -17.07 8.97 7.78
C PRO A 107 -16.85 10.08 6.76
N ASP A 108 -15.87 10.94 6.98
CA ASP A 108 -15.49 12.03 6.06
C ASP A 108 -14.41 11.64 5.04
N GLY A 109 -14.03 10.37 4.98
CA GLY A 109 -13.17 9.82 3.93
C GLY A 109 -11.67 9.91 4.19
N LYS A 110 -11.23 10.13 5.43
CA LYS A 110 -9.82 10.02 5.81
C LYS A 110 -9.47 8.59 6.17
N ILE A 111 -8.22 8.20 5.90
CA ILE A 111 -7.69 6.91 6.32
C ILE A 111 -7.29 7.00 7.78
N GLN A 112 -7.88 6.16 8.61
CA GLN A 112 -7.62 6.08 10.04
C GLN A 112 -6.66 4.95 10.39
N GLU A 113 -6.75 3.83 9.67
CA GLU A 113 -5.92 2.65 9.93
C GLU A 113 -5.66 1.88 8.64
N ILE A 114 -4.43 1.37 8.51
CA ILE A 114 -4.07 0.38 7.49
C ILE A 114 -3.44 -0.82 8.19
N ARG A 115 -3.82 -2.04 7.76
CA ARG A 115 -3.19 -3.30 8.15
C ARG A 115 -2.70 -4.01 6.91
N ALA A 116 -1.38 -4.01 6.70
CA ALA A 116 -0.75 -4.66 5.55
C ALA A 116 -0.39 -6.12 5.85
N TYR A 117 -0.72 -6.99 4.91
CA TYR A 117 -0.33 -8.40 4.93
C TYR A 117 0.54 -8.68 3.71
N TYR A 118 1.64 -9.41 3.91
CA TYR A 118 2.49 -9.84 2.81
C TYR A 118 2.01 -11.20 2.28
N ALA A 119 2.36 -11.52 1.03
CA ALA A 119 1.86 -12.70 0.36
C ALA A 119 2.20 -14.01 1.08
N SER A 120 3.35 -14.12 1.74
CA SER A 120 3.74 -15.31 2.48
C SER A 120 4.77 -15.02 3.55
N PRO A 121 4.82 -15.82 4.63
CA PRO A 121 6.01 -15.88 5.48
C PRO A 121 7.20 -16.39 4.66
N THR A 122 8.40 -15.89 4.96
CA THR A 122 9.63 -16.29 4.29
C THR A 122 9.91 -17.79 4.50
N HIS A 123 10.01 -18.53 3.41
CA HIS A 123 10.35 -19.94 3.39
C HIS A 123 11.38 -20.22 2.29
N PRO A 124 12.37 -21.11 2.49
CA PRO A 124 13.31 -21.44 1.44
C PRO A 124 12.61 -21.90 0.16
N GLY A 125 12.91 -21.24 -0.98
CA GLY A 125 12.32 -21.54 -2.26
C GLY A 125 10.93 -20.93 -2.54
N VAL A 126 10.32 -20.27 -1.57
CA VAL A 126 9.07 -19.52 -1.79
C VAL A 126 9.38 -18.15 -2.39
N VAL A 127 8.70 -17.83 -3.48
CA VAL A 127 8.76 -16.51 -4.12
C VAL A 127 7.64 -15.65 -3.54
N GLU A 128 8.00 -14.65 -2.76
CA GLU A 128 7.04 -13.84 -1.98
C GLU A 128 6.07 -13.00 -2.83
N HIS A 129 6.46 -12.66 -4.05
CA HIS A 129 5.63 -11.83 -4.93
C HIS A 129 4.79 -12.63 -5.93
N LYS A 130 4.73 -13.95 -5.81
CA LYS A 130 3.97 -14.80 -6.72
C LYS A 130 3.20 -15.88 -5.97
N ILE A 131 1.98 -16.10 -6.43
CA ILE A 131 1.22 -17.31 -6.12
C ILE A 131 1.50 -18.34 -7.24
N GLY A 132 1.81 -19.57 -6.88
CA GLY A 132 2.17 -20.60 -7.86
C GLY A 132 1.04 -20.86 -8.86
N GLY A 133 1.37 -20.83 -10.15
CA GLY A 133 0.41 -21.07 -11.23
C GLY A 133 -0.56 -19.93 -11.54
N PHE A 134 -0.48 -18.80 -10.84
CA PHE A 134 -1.35 -17.65 -11.10
C PHE A 134 -0.84 -16.85 -12.30
N ASP A 135 -1.73 -16.58 -13.25
CA ASP A 135 -1.40 -15.81 -14.46
C ASP A 135 -1.51 -14.30 -14.21
N TYR A 136 -0.45 -13.72 -13.66
CA TYR A 136 -0.39 -12.28 -13.39
C TYR A 136 -0.54 -11.43 -14.65
N ALA A 137 0.16 -11.81 -15.73
CA ALA A 137 0.14 -11.07 -16.99
C ALA A 137 -1.25 -11.09 -17.64
N GLY A 138 -1.85 -12.27 -17.77
CA GLY A 138 -3.18 -12.43 -18.38
C GLY A 138 -4.30 -11.78 -17.56
N ARG A 139 -4.08 -11.58 -16.26
CA ARG A 139 -5.03 -10.91 -15.36
C ARG A 139 -4.77 -9.42 -15.20
N GLY A 140 -3.80 -8.86 -15.92
CA GLY A 140 -3.53 -7.42 -15.92
C GLY A 140 -2.71 -6.90 -14.75
N TYR A 141 -2.04 -7.78 -14.00
CA TYR A 141 -1.13 -7.35 -12.94
C TYR A 141 0.16 -6.77 -13.55
N PRO A 142 0.70 -5.70 -12.95
CA PRO A 142 1.95 -5.12 -13.45
C PRO A 142 3.11 -6.10 -13.21
N LEU A 143 3.91 -6.33 -14.25
CA LEU A 143 5.12 -7.17 -14.17
C LEU A 143 6.38 -6.33 -14.02
N ASP A 144 6.34 -5.12 -14.56
CA ASP A 144 7.42 -4.14 -14.49
C ASP A 144 6.81 -2.73 -14.57
N ILE A 145 7.61 -1.74 -14.26
CA ILE A 145 7.21 -0.33 -14.37
C ILE A 145 8.15 0.34 -15.35
N GLU A 146 7.58 0.89 -16.40
CA GLU A 146 8.33 1.70 -17.35
C GLU A 146 9.03 2.84 -16.61
N LYS A 147 10.29 3.04 -16.93
CA LYS A 147 11.04 4.16 -16.41
C LYS A 147 10.44 5.44 -17.01
N LYS A 148 9.75 6.18 -16.18
CA LYS A 148 9.32 7.52 -16.53
C LYS A 148 10.47 8.48 -16.38
#